data_7708dcbd97c1bb1b82e69fb4a8aed212
#
_entry.id   7708dcbd97c1bb1b82e69fb4a8aed212
#
_cell.length_a   1.000
_cell.length_b   1.000
_cell.length_c   1.000
_cell.angle_alpha   90.00
_cell.angle_beta   90.00
_cell.angle_gamma   90.00
#
_symmetry.space_group_name_H-M   'P 1'
#
loop_
_entity.id
_entity.type
_entity.pdbx_description
1 polymer ?
#
loop_
_entity_poly.entity_id
_entity_poly.type
_entity_poly.pdbx_seq_one_letter_code
_entity_poly.pdbx_strand_id
1 'polypeptide(L)'
;LDLSATHCSWETLNPVSEYEIYKRLANITRTSPGPDGLPYWLFKKCSLVLAPVITHIINKSIISGTPPDSWKQAVITPVPKIPNPKGFDDFRPISVTSILSRLTEKIIVQSYVLPVLANGGLIGDQFGFRPTGSTTSALVYLTHNVTRLLESNKYVRCLLIDFSKAFDTVDHTILLQKLAKLNIKPFVFNWIANFLTNRTQAVKHGKLISEFLQITASVIQGSGIGPSMYIAYAADLRTLSVINLLFKYADDTTLLAPENTDTPLEDEFQHILSWAHRNRLKINNSKTKEIVFHQPNPRNFIRPGPIFDIEQVTSAKLLGFICSETLNPSEHVDCVLRMCNQRLYLLNQLKKQ
;
A
#
# COMPACT_ATOMS: atom_id res chain seq x y z
N LEU A 1 -4.36 -8.83 -25.28
CA LEU A 1 -5.07 -7.55 -25.22
C LEU A 1 -4.60 -6.74 -26.42
N ASP A 2 -5.51 -6.50 -27.35
CA ASP A 2 -5.26 -5.67 -28.52
C ASP A 2 -5.16 -4.20 -28.04
N LEU A 3 -3.94 -3.68 -27.93
CA LEU A 3 -3.64 -2.31 -27.54
C LEU A 3 -3.71 -1.37 -28.76
N SER A 4 -4.73 -1.53 -29.62
CA SER A 4 -4.94 -0.61 -30.73
C SER A 4 -5.12 0.81 -30.15
N ALA A 5 -4.18 1.68 -30.46
CA ALA A 5 -4.13 3.05 -30.01
C ALA A 5 -5.39 3.81 -30.43
N THR A 6 -6.32 3.98 -29.53
CA THR A 6 -7.38 4.99 -29.71
C THR A 6 -6.68 6.35 -29.63
N HIS A 7 -6.56 7.04 -30.75
CA HIS A 7 -6.11 8.43 -30.80
C HIS A 7 -7.06 9.27 -29.94
N CYS A 8 -6.61 9.63 -28.73
CA CYS A 8 -7.34 10.53 -27.86
C CYS A 8 -7.18 11.96 -28.39
N SER A 9 -8.29 12.63 -28.71
CA SER A 9 -8.27 14.06 -29.05
C SER A 9 -7.95 14.91 -27.82
N TRP A 10 -7.32 16.05 -28.01
CA TRP A 10 -7.02 17.02 -26.93
C TRP A 10 -8.26 17.45 -26.15
N GLU A 11 -9.43 17.38 -26.75
CA GLU A 11 -10.72 17.78 -26.15
C GLU A 11 -11.16 16.88 -24.99
N THR A 12 -10.63 15.65 -24.87
CA THR A 12 -10.96 14.72 -23.78
C THR A 12 -9.94 14.71 -22.63
N LEU A 13 -8.85 15.46 -22.78
CA LEU A 13 -7.80 15.61 -21.78
C LEU A 13 -7.99 16.93 -21.02
N ASN A 14 -7.92 16.88 -19.69
CA ASN A 14 -7.57 18.06 -18.90
C ASN A 14 -6.03 18.13 -18.85
N PRO A 15 -5.36 18.89 -19.72
CA PRO A 15 -3.91 18.95 -19.74
C PRO A 15 -3.42 19.56 -18.44
N VAL A 16 -2.32 19.04 -17.93
CA VAL A 16 -1.65 19.62 -16.77
C VAL A 16 -1.11 20.98 -17.18
N SER A 17 -1.38 22.02 -16.37
CA SER A 17 -0.91 23.38 -16.67
C SER A 17 0.56 23.57 -16.29
N GLU A 18 1.24 24.49 -16.96
CA GLU A 18 2.62 24.87 -16.63
C GLU A 18 2.74 25.37 -15.19
N TYR A 19 1.74 26.10 -14.71
CA TYR A 19 1.70 26.61 -13.34
C TYR A 19 1.62 25.47 -12.30
N GLU A 20 0.86 24.41 -12.58
CA GLU A 20 0.81 23.24 -11.72
C GLU A 20 2.17 22.54 -11.67
N ILE A 21 2.81 22.35 -12.82
CA ILE A 21 4.15 21.76 -12.89
C ILE A 21 5.17 22.64 -12.18
N TYR A 22 5.15 23.94 -12.42
CA TYR A 22 6.00 24.90 -11.69
C TYR A 22 5.84 24.74 -10.18
N LYS A 23 4.61 24.75 -9.65
CA LYS A 23 4.36 24.58 -8.21
C LYS A 23 4.92 23.26 -7.68
N ARG A 24 4.72 22.17 -8.41
CA ARG A 24 5.21 20.84 -8.00
C ARG A 24 6.74 20.80 -8.00
N LEU A 25 7.41 21.37 -8.98
CA LEU A 25 8.87 21.46 -9.06
C LEU A 25 9.46 22.34 -7.95
N ALA A 26 8.89 23.53 -7.73
CA ALA A 26 9.34 24.46 -6.71
C ALA A 26 9.23 23.90 -5.28
N ASN A 27 8.26 23.01 -5.04
CA ASN A 27 8.01 22.38 -3.75
C ASN A 27 8.60 20.97 -3.62
N ILE A 28 9.45 20.51 -4.56
CA ILE A 28 10.12 19.22 -4.42
C ILE A 28 10.94 19.18 -3.13
N THR A 29 10.66 18.20 -2.30
CA THR A 29 11.44 17.90 -1.09
C THR A 29 12.71 17.14 -1.44
N ARG A 30 13.70 17.16 -0.54
CA ARG A 30 14.94 16.39 -0.71
C ARG A 30 14.63 14.92 -0.98
N THR A 31 15.10 14.43 -2.12
CA THR A 31 14.90 13.04 -2.57
C THR A 31 16.11 12.57 -3.38
N SER A 32 16.33 11.27 -3.41
CA SER A 32 17.42 10.66 -4.19
C SER A 32 17.17 10.84 -5.70
N PRO A 33 18.22 11.11 -6.48
CA PRO A 33 18.15 11.10 -7.94
C PRO A 33 17.82 9.69 -8.43
N GLY A 34 17.14 9.62 -9.56
CA GLY A 34 16.86 8.35 -10.25
C GLY A 34 18.07 7.80 -10.99
N PRO A 35 17.87 6.75 -11.83
CA PRO A 35 18.90 6.24 -12.72
C PRO A 35 19.51 7.29 -13.66
N ASP A 36 18.74 8.35 -13.96
CA ASP A 36 19.12 9.52 -14.76
C ASP A 36 20.16 10.43 -14.07
N GLY A 37 20.43 10.22 -12.79
CA GLY A 37 21.38 11.02 -12.01
C GLY A 37 20.95 12.47 -11.75
N LEU A 38 19.76 12.88 -12.19
CA LEU A 38 19.28 14.26 -12.05
C LEU A 38 18.86 14.56 -10.61
N PRO A 39 19.50 15.53 -9.92
CA PRO A 39 19.23 15.80 -8.53
C PRO A 39 17.98 16.69 -8.35
N TYR A 40 17.25 16.53 -7.23
CA TYR A 40 16.04 17.29 -6.92
C TYR A 40 16.25 18.81 -6.91
N TRP A 41 17.41 19.29 -6.47
CA TRP A 41 17.72 20.71 -6.37
C TRP A 41 17.77 21.40 -7.74
N LEU A 42 18.15 20.66 -8.81
CA LEU A 42 18.11 21.16 -10.19
C LEU A 42 16.67 21.51 -10.59
N PHE A 43 15.75 20.59 -10.42
CA PHE A 43 14.33 20.81 -10.72
C PHE A 43 13.74 21.93 -9.87
N LYS A 44 14.12 22.00 -8.59
CA LYS A 44 13.63 23.02 -7.66
C LYS A 44 14.13 24.42 -8.04
N LYS A 45 15.44 24.58 -8.25
CA LYS A 45 16.05 25.89 -8.56
C LYS A 45 15.70 26.41 -9.95
N CYS A 46 15.56 25.50 -10.92
CA CYS A 46 15.25 25.85 -12.31
C CYS A 46 13.75 25.64 -12.63
N SER A 47 12.89 25.56 -11.62
CA SER A 47 11.47 25.22 -11.79
C SER A 47 10.73 26.11 -12.78
N LEU A 48 10.99 27.41 -12.77
CA LEU A 48 10.34 28.36 -13.68
C LEU A 48 10.70 28.11 -15.14
N VAL A 49 11.99 27.86 -15.42
CA VAL A 49 12.50 27.66 -16.79
C VAL A 49 12.15 26.25 -17.30
N LEU A 50 12.14 25.26 -16.41
CA LEU A 50 11.87 23.86 -16.77
C LEU A 50 10.38 23.54 -16.88
N ALA A 51 9.50 24.30 -16.23
CA ALA A 51 8.06 24.01 -16.19
C ALA A 51 7.44 23.87 -17.59
N PRO A 52 7.64 24.77 -18.56
CA PRO A 52 7.04 24.64 -19.90
C PRO A 52 7.46 23.33 -20.61
N VAL A 53 8.76 23.04 -20.59
CA VAL A 53 9.31 21.84 -21.27
C VAL A 53 8.80 20.55 -20.61
N ILE A 54 8.85 20.49 -19.27
CA ILE A 54 8.39 19.33 -18.50
C ILE A 54 6.88 19.13 -18.68
N THR A 55 6.09 20.22 -18.70
CA THR A 55 4.65 20.16 -18.98
C THR A 55 4.37 19.55 -20.33
N HIS A 56 5.11 19.98 -21.37
CA HIS A 56 4.98 19.41 -22.71
C HIS A 56 5.27 17.90 -22.72
N ILE A 57 6.37 17.49 -22.09
CA ILE A 57 6.77 16.06 -22.02
C ILE A 57 5.69 15.24 -21.29
N ILE A 58 5.21 15.70 -20.15
CA ILE A 58 4.21 15.00 -19.35
C ILE A 58 2.89 14.86 -20.14
N ASN A 59 2.37 15.97 -20.67
CA ASN A 59 1.12 15.94 -21.42
C ASN A 59 1.23 15.06 -22.66
N LYS A 60 2.33 15.17 -23.41
CA LYS A 60 2.57 14.31 -24.57
C LYS A 60 2.63 12.84 -24.20
N SER A 61 3.33 12.49 -23.11
CA SER A 61 3.43 11.12 -22.59
C SER A 61 2.05 10.56 -22.20
N ILE A 62 1.23 11.34 -21.49
CA ILE A 62 -0.11 10.91 -21.06
C ILE A 62 -1.03 10.71 -22.28
N ILE A 63 -1.06 11.68 -23.21
CA ILE A 63 -1.93 11.60 -24.40
C ILE A 63 -1.58 10.43 -25.29
N SER A 64 -0.28 10.23 -25.54
CA SER A 64 0.18 9.10 -26.36
C SER A 64 0.04 7.75 -25.66
N GLY A 65 -0.28 7.73 -24.35
CA GLY A 65 -0.26 6.50 -23.56
C GLY A 65 1.13 5.85 -23.46
N THR A 66 2.20 6.63 -23.69
CA THR A 66 3.57 6.10 -23.79
C THR A 66 4.52 6.85 -22.87
N PRO A 67 4.90 6.27 -21.72
CA PRO A 67 5.94 6.83 -20.89
C PRO A 67 7.32 6.68 -21.57
N PRO A 68 8.23 7.66 -21.38
CA PRO A 68 9.62 7.52 -21.81
C PRO A 68 10.27 6.26 -21.23
N ASP A 69 11.10 5.56 -22.00
CA ASP A 69 11.73 4.31 -21.55
C ASP A 69 12.64 4.50 -20.33
N SER A 70 13.29 5.66 -20.20
CA SER A 70 14.07 6.01 -19.01
C SER A 70 13.24 6.04 -17.72
N TRP A 71 11.91 6.19 -17.81
CA TRP A 71 11.02 6.16 -16.63
C TRP A 71 10.66 4.75 -16.20
N LYS A 72 10.93 3.75 -17.04
CA LYS A 72 10.71 2.33 -16.76
C LYS A 72 11.87 1.69 -15.99
N GLN A 73 12.94 2.43 -15.76
CA GLN A 73 14.11 1.96 -15.02
C GLN A 73 14.01 2.32 -13.54
N ALA A 74 14.46 1.41 -12.68
CA ALA A 74 14.55 1.63 -11.24
C ALA A 74 15.88 1.12 -10.67
N VAL A 75 16.41 1.81 -9.66
CA VAL A 75 17.54 1.32 -8.87
C VAL A 75 17.03 0.98 -7.48
N ILE A 76 17.15 -0.29 -7.10
CA ILE A 76 16.77 -0.78 -5.77
C ILE A 76 17.89 -0.47 -4.79
N THR A 77 17.52 0.18 -3.68
CA THR A 77 18.37 0.32 -2.50
C THR A 77 17.82 -0.59 -1.40
N PRO A 78 18.51 -1.67 -1.03
CA PRO A 78 18.09 -2.54 0.07
C PRO A 78 18.18 -1.79 1.40
N VAL A 79 17.03 -1.66 2.11
CA VAL A 79 16.97 -1.03 3.43
C VAL A 79 16.69 -2.11 4.48
N PRO A 80 17.56 -2.27 5.52
CA PRO A 80 17.33 -3.28 6.56
C PRO A 80 16.00 -3.07 7.27
N LYS A 81 15.25 -4.17 7.49
CA LYS A 81 14.06 -4.20 8.33
C LYS A 81 14.40 -4.35 9.81
N ILE A 82 15.54 -4.98 10.09
CA ILE A 82 16.04 -5.31 11.43
C ILE A 82 17.49 -4.84 11.58
N PRO A 83 17.97 -4.60 12.80
CA PRO A 83 19.34 -4.07 13.03
C PRO A 83 20.45 -4.95 12.47
N ASN A 84 20.31 -6.28 12.52
CA ASN A 84 21.31 -7.26 12.06
C ASN A 84 20.68 -8.20 11.01
N PRO A 85 20.56 -7.77 9.74
CA PRO A 85 19.99 -8.59 8.68
C PRO A 85 20.90 -9.78 8.37
N LYS A 86 20.33 -10.98 8.26
CA LYS A 86 21.03 -12.23 7.95
C LYS A 86 20.69 -12.79 6.57
N GLY A 87 19.50 -12.46 6.05
CA GLY A 87 19.03 -12.94 4.77
C GLY A 87 18.42 -11.84 3.91
N PHE A 88 18.17 -12.14 2.65
CA PHE A 88 17.54 -11.17 1.71
C PHE A 88 16.14 -10.72 2.17
N ASP A 89 15.40 -11.56 2.90
CA ASP A 89 14.07 -11.24 3.42
C ASP A 89 14.10 -10.18 4.54
N ASP A 90 15.26 -9.94 5.12
CA ASP A 90 15.47 -8.90 6.14
C ASP A 90 15.60 -7.49 5.55
N PHE A 91 15.54 -7.35 4.23
CA PHE A 91 15.62 -6.06 3.55
C PHE A 91 14.29 -5.67 2.89
N ARG A 92 14.03 -4.35 2.85
CA ARG A 92 12.99 -3.76 1.99
C ARG A 92 13.63 -3.29 0.69
N PRO A 93 13.16 -3.72 -0.49
CA PRO A 93 13.70 -3.29 -1.77
C PRO A 93 13.11 -1.91 -2.16
N ILE A 94 13.67 -0.84 -1.61
CA ILE A 94 13.19 0.50 -1.95
C ILE A 94 13.68 0.89 -3.33
N SER A 95 12.76 1.03 -4.26
CA SER A 95 13.04 1.40 -5.64
C SER A 95 13.11 2.91 -5.82
N VAL A 96 14.18 3.38 -6.42
CA VAL A 96 14.36 4.78 -6.79
C VAL A 96 14.21 4.90 -8.30
N THR A 97 13.17 5.62 -8.74
CA THR A 97 12.89 5.95 -10.15
C THR A 97 13.25 7.42 -10.42
N SER A 98 13.20 7.82 -11.69
CA SER A 98 13.40 9.23 -12.09
C SER A 98 12.42 10.17 -11.38
N ILE A 99 12.85 11.38 -11.07
CA ILE A 99 12.01 12.39 -10.41
C ILE A 99 10.82 12.75 -11.29
N LEU A 100 11.02 12.85 -12.59
CA LEU A 100 9.95 13.17 -13.55
C LEU A 100 8.95 12.03 -13.70
N SER A 101 9.41 10.77 -13.65
CA SER A 101 8.53 9.61 -13.59
C SER A 101 7.60 9.72 -12.37
N ARG A 102 8.18 9.87 -11.17
CA ARG A 102 7.40 9.99 -9.92
C ARG A 102 6.41 11.16 -9.93
N LEU A 103 6.79 12.27 -10.55
CA LEU A 103 5.91 13.43 -10.72
C LEU A 103 4.71 13.10 -11.61
N THR A 104 4.97 12.49 -12.77
CA THR A 104 3.93 12.08 -13.74
C THR A 104 3.01 11.01 -13.15
N GLU A 105 3.58 10.00 -12.50
CA GLU A 105 2.83 8.96 -11.80
C GLU A 105 1.85 9.54 -10.78
N LYS A 106 2.30 10.50 -9.95
CA LYS A 106 1.44 11.19 -8.98
C LYS A 106 0.31 11.97 -9.65
N ILE A 107 0.57 12.63 -10.78
CA ILE A 107 -0.45 13.34 -11.54
C ILE A 107 -1.50 12.35 -12.06
N ILE A 108 -1.08 11.26 -12.69
CA ILE A 108 -1.97 10.22 -13.20
C ILE A 108 -2.85 9.65 -12.08
N VAL A 109 -2.24 9.32 -10.95
CA VAL A 109 -2.97 8.80 -9.80
C VAL A 109 -4.01 9.79 -9.29
N GLN A 110 -3.60 11.04 -9.03
CA GLN A 110 -4.47 12.04 -8.42
C GLN A 110 -5.61 12.47 -9.35
N SER A 111 -5.33 12.62 -10.64
CA SER A 111 -6.29 13.16 -11.60
C SER A 111 -7.20 12.10 -12.23
N TYR A 112 -6.77 10.84 -12.33
CA TYR A 112 -7.49 9.84 -13.12
C TYR A 112 -7.78 8.53 -12.38
N VAL A 113 -6.89 8.04 -11.52
CA VAL A 113 -7.05 6.72 -10.88
C VAL A 113 -7.84 6.81 -9.58
N LEU A 114 -7.41 7.66 -8.65
CA LEU A 114 -8.06 7.81 -7.34
C LEU A 114 -9.54 8.23 -7.44
N PRO A 115 -9.94 9.17 -8.32
CA PRO A 115 -11.36 9.51 -8.46
C PRO A 115 -12.21 8.32 -8.89
N VAL A 116 -11.71 7.47 -9.79
CA VAL A 116 -12.43 6.27 -10.24
C VAL A 116 -12.58 5.26 -9.11
N LEU A 117 -11.50 5.00 -8.36
CA LEU A 117 -11.52 4.08 -7.22
C LEU A 117 -12.44 4.58 -6.09
N ALA A 118 -12.45 5.88 -5.82
CA ALA A 118 -13.28 6.48 -4.77
C ALA A 118 -14.77 6.49 -5.14
N ASN A 119 -15.12 6.91 -6.36
CA ASN A 119 -16.49 7.02 -6.82
C ASN A 119 -17.16 5.65 -6.99
N GLY A 120 -16.41 4.61 -7.31
CA GLY A 120 -16.91 3.24 -7.43
C GLY A 120 -17.18 2.54 -6.10
N GLY A 121 -16.95 3.18 -4.95
CA GLY A 121 -17.06 2.53 -3.63
C GLY A 121 -16.04 1.40 -3.40
N LEU A 122 -15.09 1.23 -4.30
CA LEU A 122 -14.16 0.10 -4.32
C LEU A 122 -13.15 0.13 -3.18
N ILE A 123 -12.90 1.31 -2.63
CA ILE A 123 -11.92 1.54 -1.55
C ILE A 123 -12.55 1.99 -0.24
N GLY A 124 -13.85 1.71 -0.04
CA GLY A 124 -14.56 2.08 1.19
C GLY A 124 -13.97 1.42 2.44
N ASP A 125 -13.49 0.20 2.30
CA ASP A 125 -12.85 -0.62 3.32
C ASP A 125 -11.31 -0.47 3.37
N GLN A 126 -10.72 0.39 2.54
CA GLN A 126 -9.29 0.64 2.48
C GLN A 126 -8.93 1.95 3.18
N PHE A 127 -8.06 1.88 4.20
CA PHE A 127 -7.60 3.03 4.99
C PHE A 127 -6.19 3.50 4.61
N GLY A 128 -5.39 2.65 3.96
CA GLY A 128 -4.06 3.00 3.48
C GLY A 128 -4.08 3.71 2.13
N PHE A 129 -3.15 4.64 1.91
CA PHE A 129 -2.89 5.30 0.62
C PHE A 129 -4.08 6.00 -0.05
N ARG A 130 -5.12 6.30 0.68
CA ARG A 130 -6.22 7.16 0.21
C ARG A 130 -6.14 8.56 0.86
N PRO A 131 -6.65 9.63 0.24
CA PRO A 131 -6.48 11.00 0.71
C PRO A 131 -6.93 11.25 2.16
N THR A 132 -7.99 10.59 2.62
CA THR A 132 -8.55 10.74 3.98
C THR A 132 -8.20 9.58 4.90
N GLY A 133 -7.37 8.64 4.45
CA GLY A 133 -7.01 7.45 5.20
C GLY A 133 -5.83 7.69 6.13
N SER A 134 -5.85 7.05 7.30
CA SER A 134 -4.76 7.06 8.26
C SER A 134 -4.77 5.78 9.11
N THR A 135 -3.65 5.48 9.75
CA THR A 135 -3.59 4.39 10.75
C THR A 135 -4.57 4.65 11.89
N THR A 136 -4.72 5.91 12.31
CA THR A 136 -5.69 6.30 13.35
C THR A 136 -7.13 6.01 12.93
N SER A 137 -7.52 6.37 11.70
CA SER A 137 -8.89 6.07 11.22
C SER A 137 -9.16 4.58 11.10
N ALA A 138 -8.17 3.76 10.71
CA ALA A 138 -8.30 2.31 10.70
C ALA A 138 -8.47 1.73 12.11
N LEU A 139 -7.68 2.20 13.08
CA LEU A 139 -7.78 1.77 14.49
C LEU A 139 -9.11 2.21 15.13
N VAL A 140 -9.57 3.42 14.86
CA VAL A 140 -10.90 3.90 15.32
C VAL A 140 -12.01 3.04 14.70
N TYR A 141 -11.90 2.70 13.42
CA TYR A 141 -12.86 1.81 12.75
C TYR A 141 -12.87 0.42 13.41
N LEU A 142 -11.70 -0.16 13.69
CA LEU A 142 -11.59 -1.44 14.39
C LEU A 142 -12.26 -1.39 15.76
N THR A 143 -11.83 -0.46 16.63
CA THR A 143 -12.32 -0.39 18.02
C THR A 143 -13.81 -0.11 18.06
N HIS A 144 -14.32 0.82 17.25
CA HIS A 144 -15.74 1.11 17.14
C HIS A 144 -16.56 -0.12 16.75
N ASN A 145 -16.14 -0.86 15.69
CA ASN A 145 -16.90 -2.02 15.23
C ASN A 145 -16.81 -3.19 16.22
N VAL A 146 -15.64 -3.45 16.82
CA VAL A 146 -15.53 -4.48 17.87
C VAL A 146 -16.44 -4.15 19.04
N THR A 147 -16.42 -2.91 19.55
CA THR A 147 -17.29 -2.50 20.67
C THR A 147 -18.76 -2.66 20.32
N ARG A 148 -19.19 -2.18 19.14
CA ARG A 148 -20.56 -2.32 18.65
C ARG A 148 -21.00 -3.79 18.53
N LEU A 149 -20.16 -4.64 17.98
CA LEU A 149 -20.46 -6.07 17.83
C LEU A 149 -20.54 -6.81 19.18
N LEU A 150 -19.74 -6.38 20.18
CA LEU A 150 -19.78 -6.93 21.53
C LEU A 150 -21.04 -6.53 22.34
N GLU A 151 -21.86 -5.59 21.86
CA GLU A 151 -23.14 -5.27 22.49
C GLU A 151 -24.13 -6.44 22.38
N SER A 152 -24.07 -7.21 21.28
CA SER A 152 -24.99 -8.33 20.99
C SER A 152 -24.30 -9.69 20.89
N ASN A 153 -22.99 -9.77 21.07
CA ASN A 153 -22.21 -11.00 20.98
C ASN A 153 -21.27 -11.13 22.19
N LYS A 154 -21.03 -12.35 22.64
CA LYS A 154 -20.09 -12.62 23.75
C LYS A 154 -18.65 -12.40 23.34
N TYR A 155 -18.35 -12.62 22.05
CA TYR A 155 -17.03 -12.42 21.47
C TYR A 155 -17.11 -11.98 20.00
N VAL A 156 -15.99 -11.41 19.55
CA VAL A 156 -15.72 -11.09 18.14
C VAL A 156 -14.36 -11.66 17.78
N ARG A 157 -14.32 -12.56 16.82
CA ARG A 157 -13.07 -13.09 16.26
C ARG A 157 -12.47 -12.07 15.30
N CYS A 158 -11.20 -11.78 15.48
CA CYS A 158 -10.46 -10.85 14.63
C CYS A 158 -9.24 -11.55 14.05
N LEU A 159 -9.21 -11.67 12.73
CA LEU A 159 -8.09 -12.25 12.01
C LEU A 159 -7.25 -11.13 11.40
N LEU A 160 -5.98 -11.06 11.80
CA LEU A 160 -4.96 -10.15 11.28
C LEU A 160 -4.15 -10.89 10.23
N ILE A 161 -4.40 -10.64 8.95
CA ILE A 161 -3.86 -11.39 7.83
C ILE A 161 -2.64 -10.67 7.27
N ASP A 162 -1.50 -11.38 7.21
CA ASP A 162 -0.24 -10.93 6.62
C ASP A 162 -0.03 -11.57 5.24
N PHE A 163 0.16 -10.76 4.21
CA PHE A 163 0.53 -11.24 2.88
C PHE A 163 2.06 -11.21 2.69
N SER A 164 2.62 -12.32 2.26
CA SER A 164 4.07 -12.43 1.99
C SER A 164 4.47 -11.58 0.80
N LYS A 165 5.32 -10.55 1.00
CA LYS A 165 5.86 -9.71 -0.07
C LYS A 165 4.78 -9.16 -1.01
N ALA A 166 3.65 -8.71 -0.44
CA ALA A 166 2.44 -8.34 -1.17
C ALA A 166 2.68 -7.42 -2.37
N PHE A 167 3.48 -6.35 -2.21
CA PHE A 167 3.82 -5.43 -3.28
C PHE A 167 4.74 -6.05 -4.34
N ASP A 168 5.64 -6.95 -3.95
CA ASP A 168 6.66 -7.54 -4.83
C ASP A 168 6.08 -8.67 -5.70
N THR A 169 4.92 -9.23 -5.31
CA THR A 169 4.30 -10.38 -5.98
C THR A 169 3.10 -10.02 -6.86
N VAL A 170 2.73 -8.73 -6.94
CA VAL A 170 1.63 -8.27 -7.79
C VAL A 170 1.90 -8.65 -9.25
N ASP A 171 1.04 -9.49 -9.81
CA ASP A 171 1.10 -9.91 -11.22
C ASP A 171 0.55 -8.81 -12.13
N HIS A 172 1.35 -8.36 -13.10
CA HIS A 172 0.97 -7.26 -14.00
C HIS A 172 -0.23 -7.61 -14.88
N THR A 173 -0.35 -8.86 -15.31
CA THR A 173 -1.48 -9.32 -16.17
C THR A 173 -2.78 -9.24 -15.39
N ILE A 174 -2.81 -9.76 -14.15
CA ILE A 174 -3.99 -9.72 -13.29
C ILE A 174 -4.34 -8.26 -12.94
N LEU A 175 -3.33 -7.43 -12.62
CA LEU A 175 -3.53 -6.02 -12.35
C LEU A 175 -4.19 -5.31 -13.53
N LEU A 176 -3.69 -5.50 -14.74
CA LEU A 176 -4.25 -4.89 -15.94
C LEU A 176 -5.66 -5.40 -16.24
N GLN A 177 -5.96 -6.68 -16.02
CA GLN A 177 -7.32 -7.22 -16.14
C GLN A 177 -8.30 -6.57 -15.15
N LYS A 178 -7.87 -6.29 -13.92
CA LYS A 178 -8.68 -5.59 -12.92
C LYS A 178 -8.87 -4.11 -13.28
N LEU A 179 -7.81 -3.42 -13.71
CA LEU A 179 -7.88 -2.03 -14.14
C LEU A 179 -8.78 -1.84 -15.38
N ALA A 180 -8.79 -2.81 -16.31
CA ALA A 180 -9.66 -2.80 -17.49
C ALA A 180 -11.15 -2.85 -17.15
N LYS A 181 -11.52 -3.36 -15.97
CA LYS A 181 -12.91 -3.36 -15.47
C LYS A 181 -13.32 -2.04 -14.82
N LEU A 182 -12.36 -1.14 -14.59
CA LEU A 182 -12.62 0.17 -14.01
C LEU A 182 -12.88 1.19 -15.13
N ASN A 183 -13.68 2.20 -14.84
CA ASN A 183 -13.95 3.29 -15.79
C ASN A 183 -12.77 4.29 -15.87
N ILE A 184 -11.56 3.76 -16.12
CA ILE A 184 -10.35 4.55 -16.34
C ILE A 184 -10.32 4.97 -17.80
N LYS A 185 -9.93 6.23 -18.06
CA LYS A 185 -9.77 6.76 -19.42
C LYS A 185 -8.81 5.87 -20.24
N PRO A 186 -9.12 5.51 -21.50
CA PRO A 186 -8.31 4.60 -22.30
C PRO A 186 -6.83 5.01 -22.42
N PHE A 187 -6.54 6.28 -22.61
CA PHE A 187 -5.16 6.76 -22.70
C PHE A 187 -4.38 6.60 -21.39
N VAL A 188 -5.05 6.72 -20.21
CA VAL A 188 -4.44 6.47 -18.89
C VAL A 188 -4.21 4.97 -18.69
N PHE A 189 -5.17 4.13 -19.08
CA PHE A 189 -5.00 2.67 -19.04
C PHE A 189 -3.80 2.24 -19.90
N ASN A 190 -3.71 2.75 -21.14
CA ASN A 190 -2.60 2.47 -22.05
C ASN A 190 -1.27 2.96 -21.47
N TRP A 191 -1.26 4.13 -20.83
CA TRP A 191 -0.06 4.64 -20.17
C TRP A 191 0.39 3.70 -19.04
N ILE A 192 -0.53 3.24 -18.19
CA ILE A 192 -0.22 2.31 -17.09
C ILE A 192 0.26 0.97 -17.64
N ALA A 193 -0.41 0.41 -18.65
CA ALA A 193 -0.02 -0.84 -19.29
C ALA A 193 1.39 -0.75 -19.86
N ASN A 194 1.68 0.33 -20.58
CA ASN A 194 3.00 0.58 -21.17
C ASN A 194 4.07 0.83 -20.10
N PHE A 195 3.70 1.55 -19.02
CA PHE A 195 4.59 1.79 -17.89
C PHE A 195 5.00 0.51 -17.15
N LEU A 196 4.13 -0.50 -17.10
CA LEU A 196 4.41 -1.81 -16.50
C LEU A 196 5.15 -2.76 -17.44
N THR A 197 5.14 -2.50 -18.75
CA THR A 197 5.76 -3.36 -19.78
C THR A 197 7.24 -3.02 -19.96
N ASN A 198 8.08 -4.04 -20.12
CA ASN A 198 9.53 -3.91 -20.36
C ASN A 198 10.27 -3.08 -19.32
N ARG A 199 9.82 -3.18 -18.06
CA ARG A 199 10.52 -2.55 -16.94
C ARG A 199 11.79 -3.27 -16.61
N THR A 200 12.79 -2.50 -16.18
CA THR A 200 14.07 -3.04 -15.71
C THR A 200 14.44 -2.46 -14.36
N GLN A 201 15.16 -3.26 -13.60
CA GLN A 201 15.69 -2.82 -12.31
C GLN A 201 17.10 -3.33 -12.08
N ALA A 202 17.89 -2.54 -11.35
CA ALA A 202 19.23 -2.88 -10.86
C ALA A 202 19.27 -2.73 -9.34
N VAL A 203 20.16 -3.46 -8.68
CA VAL A 203 20.38 -3.35 -7.23
C VAL A 203 21.63 -2.54 -6.96
N LYS A 204 21.53 -1.54 -6.07
CA LYS A 204 22.65 -0.73 -5.61
C LYS A 204 23.13 -1.20 -4.24
N HIS A 205 24.41 -1.52 -4.14
CA HIS A 205 25.08 -1.78 -2.86
C HIS A 205 26.36 -0.94 -2.74
N GLY A 206 26.33 0.03 -1.84
CA GLY A 206 27.40 1.03 -1.72
C GLY A 206 27.57 1.86 -3.00
N LYS A 207 28.74 1.72 -3.65
CA LYS A 207 29.04 2.38 -4.94
C LYS A 207 28.77 1.50 -6.16
N LEU A 208 28.48 0.22 -5.96
CA LEU A 208 28.25 -0.75 -7.03
C LEU A 208 26.77 -0.78 -7.41
N ILE A 209 26.53 -0.94 -8.72
CA ILE A 209 25.19 -1.15 -9.29
C ILE A 209 25.27 -2.42 -10.14
N SER A 210 24.33 -3.34 -9.96
CA SER A 210 24.21 -4.55 -10.77
C SER A 210 23.79 -4.23 -12.21
N GLU A 211 23.78 -5.23 -13.08
CA GLU A 211 23.11 -5.13 -14.37
C GLU A 211 21.60 -4.90 -14.20
N PHE A 212 20.98 -4.25 -15.19
CA PHE A 212 19.54 -4.06 -15.26
C PHE A 212 18.85 -5.33 -15.76
N LEU A 213 18.01 -5.92 -14.92
CA LEU A 213 17.23 -7.11 -15.27
C LEU A 213 15.77 -6.74 -15.47
N GLN A 214 15.12 -7.39 -16.44
CA GLN A 214 13.70 -7.21 -16.71
C GLN A 214 12.85 -7.79 -15.57
N ILE A 215 11.74 -7.11 -15.26
CA ILE A 215 10.75 -7.56 -14.28
C ILE A 215 9.37 -7.68 -14.92
N THR A 216 8.61 -8.70 -14.49
CA THR A 216 7.26 -9.01 -15.00
C THR A 216 6.19 -8.97 -13.88
N ALA A 217 6.61 -8.77 -12.66
CA ALA A 217 5.76 -8.66 -11.48
C ALA A 217 6.29 -7.54 -10.57
N SER A 218 5.57 -7.19 -9.54
CA SER A 218 5.87 -6.15 -8.56
C SER A 218 5.21 -4.80 -8.86
N VAL A 219 4.70 -4.20 -7.81
CA VAL A 219 4.36 -2.78 -7.78
C VAL A 219 5.48 -2.06 -7.06
N ILE A 220 6.15 -1.16 -7.75
CA ILE A 220 7.41 -0.56 -7.34
C ILE A 220 7.28 0.16 -5.99
N GLN A 221 7.93 -0.36 -4.96
CA GLN A 221 8.00 0.28 -3.65
C GLN A 221 8.82 1.58 -3.75
N GLY A 222 8.15 2.73 -3.67
CA GLY A 222 8.76 4.06 -3.83
C GLY A 222 8.36 4.81 -5.11
N SER A 223 7.58 4.19 -6.01
CA SER A 223 6.95 4.89 -7.13
C SER A 223 5.72 5.68 -6.69
N GLY A 224 5.32 6.66 -7.49
CA GLY A 224 4.12 7.47 -7.24
C GLY A 224 2.82 6.71 -7.49
N ILE A 225 2.83 5.70 -8.37
CA ILE A 225 1.65 4.93 -8.77
C ILE A 225 1.48 3.64 -7.97
N GLY A 226 2.58 3.08 -7.43
CA GLY A 226 2.60 1.78 -6.78
C GLY A 226 1.50 1.56 -5.74
N PRO A 227 1.37 2.44 -4.74
CA PRO A 227 0.34 2.28 -3.72
C PRO A 227 -1.09 2.18 -4.28
N SER A 228 -1.43 3.02 -5.28
CA SER A 228 -2.76 3.01 -5.90
C SER A 228 -3.01 1.76 -6.75
N MET A 229 -1.96 1.23 -7.38
CA MET A 229 -2.05 -0.04 -8.12
C MET A 229 -2.31 -1.21 -7.18
N TYR A 230 -1.66 -1.25 -6.01
CA TYR A 230 -1.93 -2.28 -5.02
C TYR A 230 -3.37 -2.19 -4.48
N ILE A 231 -3.85 -0.96 -4.17
CA ILE A 231 -5.24 -0.76 -3.76
C ILE A 231 -6.22 -1.27 -4.82
N ALA A 232 -5.99 -0.94 -6.09
CA ALA A 232 -6.81 -1.44 -7.20
C ALA A 232 -6.74 -2.97 -7.34
N TYR A 233 -5.56 -3.56 -7.09
CA TYR A 233 -5.36 -5.01 -7.13
C TYR A 233 -6.16 -5.74 -6.04
N ALA A 234 -6.20 -5.17 -4.82
CA ALA A 234 -6.89 -5.74 -3.67
C ALA A 234 -8.35 -5.25 -3.52
N ALA A 235 -8.84 -4.43 -4.47
CA ALA A 235 -10.14 -3.78 -4.36
C ALA A 235 -11.34 -4.75 -4.38
N ASP A 236 -11.19 -5.91 -4.99
CA ASP A 236 -12.22 -6.95 -5.12
C ASP A 236 -12.22 -7.99 -3.99
N LEU A 237 -11.28 -7.90 -3.04
CA LEU A 237 -11.33 -8.73 -1.83
C LEU A 237 -12.44 -8.23 -0.91
N ARG A 238 -13.45 -9.08 -0.69
CA ARG A 238 -14.64 -8.82 0.14
C ARG A 238 -14.93 -10.04 1.01
N THR A 239 -15.75 -9.85 2.04
CA THR A 239 -16.34 -10.95 2.82
C THR A 239 -17.42 -11.68 2.03
N LEU A 240 -17.67 -12.95 2.36
CA LEU A 240 -18.83 -13.70 1.91
C LEU A 240 -20.08 -13.21 2.63
N SER A 241 -19.96 -13.00 3.93
CA SER A 241 -21.02 -12.52 4.81
C SER A 241 -21.21 -11.00 4.69
N VAL A 242 -22.44 -10.55 4.86
CA VAL A 242 -22.78 -9.13 5.05
C VAL A 242 -22.62 -8.69 6.52
N ILE A 243 -22.51 -9.64 7.46
CA ILE A 243 -22.35 -9.40 8.90
C ILE A 243 -20.88 -9.26 9.24
N ASN A 244 -20.03 -10.08 8.62
CA ASN A 244 -18.57 -10.03 8.81
C ASN A 244 -17.99 -8.77 8.18
N LEU A 245 -16.99 -8.18 8.82
CA LEU A 245 -16.39 -6.93 8.35
C LEU A 245 -14.94 -7.17 7.95
N LEU A 246 -14.59 -6.72 6.76
CA LEU A 246 -13.22 -6.75 6.27
C LEU A 246 -12.76 -5.32 6.01
N PHE A 247 -11.58 -4.96 6.51
CA PHE A 247 -10.96 -3.69 6.19
C PHE A 247 -9.45 -3.86 5.99
N LYS A 248 -8.87 -2.94 5.26
CA LYS A 248 -7.49 -3.01 4.78
C LYS A 248 -6.75 -1.72 5.10
N TYR A 249 -5.47 -1.85 5.43
CA TYR A 249 -4.52 -0.75 5.43
C TYR A 249 -3.32 -1.16 4.55
N ALA A 250 -3.37 -0.80 3.27
CA ALA A 250 -2.50 -1.33 2.25
C ALA A 250 -2.65 -2.87 2.15
N ASP A 251 -1.58 -3.61 2.46
CA ASP A 251 -1.53 -5.07 2.52
C ASP A 251 -2.01 -5.66 3.86
N ASP A 252 -1.94 -4.89 4.94
CA ASP A 252 -2.50 -5.32 6.23
C ASP A 252 -4.01 -5.47 6.10
N THR A 253 -4.50 -6.70 6.20
CA THR A 253 -5.93 -7.02 6.06
C THR A 253 -6.48 -7.57 7.38
N THR A 254 -7.59 -6.99 7.83
CA THR A 254 -8.25 -7.38 9.08
C THR A 254 -9.68 -7.83 8.79
N LEU A 255 -10.04 -9.00 9.31
CA LEU A 255 -11.38 -9.58 9.22
C LEU A 255 -11.97 -9.69 10.63
N LEU A 256 -13.20 -9.21 10.80
CA LEU A 256 -13.98 -9.35 12.03
C LEU A 256 -15.17 -10.26 11.78
N ALA A 257 -15.35 -11.28 12.61
CA ALA A 257 -16.49 -12.19 12.60
C ALA A 257 -17.07 -12.29 14.04
N PRO A 258 -18.31 -11.79 14.28
CA PRO A 258 -18.97 -11.93 15.58
C PRO A 258 -19.41 -13.36 15.85
N GLU A 259 -19.74 -13.70 17.12
CA GLU A 259 -20.25 -15.00 17.53
C GLU A 259 -21.47 -15.41 16.69
N ASN A 260 -22.43 -14.47 16.51
CA ASN A 260 -23.68 -14.70 15.78
C ASN A 260 -23.54 -14.27 14.31
N THR A 261 -22.57 -14.83 13.60
CA THR A 261 -22.40 -14.60 12.16
C THR A 261 -23.15 -15.66 11.34
N ASP A 262 -23.52 -15.30 10.11
CA ASP A 262 -24.11 -16.22 9.11
C ASP A 262 -23.07 -17.06 8.37
N THR A 263 -21.81 -16.64 8.40
CA THR A 263 -20.68 -17.31 7.74
C THR A 263 -19.51 -17.45 8.72
N PRO A 264 -19.14 -18.69 9.09
CA PRO A 264 -18.03 -18.94 10.01
C PRO A 264 -16.71 -18.31 9.55
N LEU A 265 -15.83 -18.00 10.50
CA LEU A 265 -14.51 -17.42 10.22
C LEU A 265 -13.65 -18.35 9.35
N GLU A 266 -13.81 -19.65 9.51
CA GLU A 266 -13.14 -20.68 8.74
C GLU A 266 -13.47 -20.57 7.24
N ASP A 267 -14.75 -20.40 6.89
CA ASP A 267 -15.23 -20.27 5.49
C ASP A 267 -14.77 -18.95 4.89
N GLU A 268 -14.86 -17.87 5.65
CA GLU A 268 -14.30 -16.57 5.23
C GLU A 268 -12.79 -16.62 4.95
N PHE A 269 -12.04 -17.31 5.81
CA PHE A 269 -10.60 -17.46 5.61
C PHE A 269 -10.27 -18.32 4.39
N GLN A 270 -11.03 -19.41 4.14
CA GLN A 270 -10.91 -20.21 2.92
C GLN A 270 -11.23 -19.41 1.67
N HIS A 271 -12.23 -18.52 1.73
CA HIS A 271 -12.52 -17.58 0.65
C HIS A 271 -11.33 -16.64 0.37
N ILE A 272 -10.73 -16.09 1.43
CA ILE A 272 -9.55 -15.21 1.32
C ILE A 272 -8.34 -15.99 0.78
N LEU A 273 -8.10 -17.21 1.22
CA LEU A 273 -7.06 -18.08 0.67
C LEU A 273 -7.26 -18.34 -0.84
N SER A 274 -8.50 -18.66 -1.23
CA SER A 274 -8.87 -18.89 -2.63
C SER A 274 -8.69 -17.61 -3.47
N TRP A 275 -9.07 -16.45 -2.92
CA TRP A 275 -8.85 -15.16 -3.57
C TRP A 275 -7.34 -14.88 -3.71
N ALA A 276 -6.55 -15.09 -2.65
CA ALA A 276 -5.09 -14.90 -2.68
C ALA A 276 -4.44 -15.76 -3.77
N HIS A 277 -4.79 -17.04 -3.83
CA HIS A 277 -4.29 -17.97 -4.84
C HIS A 277 -4.59 -17.50 -6.27
N ARG A 278 -5.86 -17.11 -6.54
CA ARG A 278 -6.26 -16.57 -7.86
C ARG A 278 -5.52 -15.30 -8.22
N ASN A 279 -5.12 -14.52 -7.23
CA ASN A 279 -4.36 -13.29 -7.39
C ASN A 279 -2.85 -13.48 -7.21
N ARG A 280 -2.34 -14.72 -7.22
CA ARG A 280 -0.91 -15.03 -7.07
C ARG A 280 -0.25 -14.38 -5.84
N LEU A 281 -1.05 -14.14 -4.80
CA LEU A 281 -0.59 -13.70 -3.50
C LEU A 281 -0.48 -14.89 -2.55
N LYS A 282 0.43 -14.81 -1.59
CA LYS A 282 0.62 -15.84 -0.58
C LYS A 282 0.37 -15.27 0.81
N ILE A 283 -0.53 -15.89 1.57
CA ILE A 283 -0.73 -15.57 2.98
C ILE A 283 0.41 -16.17 3.80
N ASN A 284 0.90 -15.41 4.76
CA ASN A 284 1.93 -15.84 5.72
C ASN A 284 1.25 -16.33 7.01
N ASN A 285 0.99 -17.63 7.10
CA ASN A 285 0.31 -18.20 8.26
C ASN A 285 1.04 -17.94 9.58
N SER A 286 2.38 -17.95 9.58
CA SER A 286 3.16 -17.73 10.80
C SER A 286 3.07 -16.30 11.36
N LYS A 287 2.77 -15.32 10.50
CA LYS A 287 2.56 -13.91 10.89
C LYS A 287 1.09 -13.56 11.01
N THR A 288 0.20 -14.31 10.38
CA THR A 288 -1.25 -14.15 10.56
C THR A 288 -1.61 -14.53 11.99
N LYS A 289 -2.40 -13.71 12.67
CA LYS A 289 -2.79 -13.89 14.08
C LYS A 289 -4.28 -13.75 14.23
N GLU A 290 -4.83 -14.48 15.20
CA GLU A 290 -6.21 -14.35 15.62
C GLU A 290 -6.28 -13.73 17.03
N ILE A 291 -7.14 -12.71 17.22
CA ILE A 291 -7.53 -12.20 18.54
C ILE A 291 -9.01 -12.46 18.73
N VAL A 292 -9.39 -12.99 19.89
CA VAL A 292 -10.80 -13.14 20.26
C VAL A 292 -11.15 -12.02 21.24
N PHE A 293 -11.75 -10.95 20.73
CA PHE A 293 -12.22 -9.85 21.54
C PHE A 293 -13.43 -10.25 22.36
N HIS A 294 -13.46 -9.85 23.63
CA HIS A 294 -14.56 -10.07 24.56
C HIS A 294 -14.64 -8.94 25.60
N GLN A 295 -15.79 -8.81 26.28
CA GLN A 295 -15.91 -7.89 27.38
C GLN A 295 -15.00 -8.28 28.57
N PRO A 296 -14.53 -7.35 29.39
CA PRO A 296 -13.88 -7.69 30.65
C PRO A 296 -14.81 -8.53 31.53
N ASN A 297 -14.30 -9.65 32.07
CA ASN A 297 -15.07 -10.58 32.93
C ASN A 297 -16.37 -11.11 32.31
N PRO A 298 -16.33 -11.74 31.13
CA PRO A 298 -17.52 -12.17 30.42
C PRO A 298 -18.19 -13.33 31.17
N ARG A 299 -19.51 -13.24 31.38
CA ARG A 299 -20.30 -14.35 31.94
C ARG A 299 -20.52 -15.42 30.89
N ASN A 300 -20.26 -16.70 31.25
CA ASN A 300 -20.47 -17.87 30.38
C ASN A 300 -19.76 -17.75 29.02
N PHE A 301 -18.56 -17.17 29.00
CA PHE A 301 -17.73 -17.10 27.81
C PHE A 301 -16.93 -18.39 27.64
N ILE A 302 -17.10 -19.02 26.49
CA ILE A 302 -16.25 -20.13 26.05
C ILE A 302 -15.44 -19.61 24.86
N ARG A 303 -14.13 -19.58 25.00
CA ARG A 303 -13.24 -19.15 23.93
C ARG A 303 -13.35 -20.13 22.76
N PRO A 304 -13.64 -19.67 21.53
CA PRO A 304 -13.60 -20.54 20.36
C PRO A 304 -12.18 -21.06 20.12
N GLY A 305 -12.06 -22.28 19.57
CA GLY A 305 -10.77 -22.82 19.15
C GLY A 305 -10.14 -22.01 18.01
N PRO A 306 -8.81 -22.07 17.84
CA PRO A 306 -8.14 -21.41 16.73
C PRO A 306 -8.58 -22.01 15.38
N ILE A 307 -8.52 -21.22 14.31
CA ILE A 307 -8.76 -21.71 12.95
C ILE A 307 -7.47 -22.27 12.36
N PHE A 308 -7.53 -23.46 11.79
CA PHE A 308 -6.38 -24.13 11.17
C PHE A 308 -5.10 -24.01 12.02
N ASP A 309 -3.96 -23.71 11.39
CA ASP A 309 -2.66 -23.50 12.06
C ASP A 309 -2.40 -22.03 12.43
N ILE A 310 -3.46 -21.20 12.56
CA ILE A 310 -3.32 -19.79 12.92
C ILE A 310 -3.20 -19.63 14.43
N GLU A 311 -2.13 -18.97 14.88
CA GLU A 311 -1.91 -18.71 16.29
C GLU A 311 -2.95 -17.72 16.84
N GLN A 312 -3.65 -18.16 17.89
CA GLN A 312 -4.56 -17.31 18.64
C GLN A 312 -3.79 -16.63 19.79
N VAL A 313 -3.86 -15.30 19.81
CA VAL A 313 -3.10 -14.46 20.78
C VAL A 313 -4.05 -13.62 21.63
N THR A 314 -3.60 -13.23 22.82
CA THR A 314 -4.34 -12.33 23.74
C THR A 314 -4.10 -10.85 23.41
N SER A 315 -2.99 -10.54 22.73
CA SER A 315 -2.69 -9.21 22.21
C SER A 315 -1.87 -9.26 20.94
N ALA A 316 -2.04 -8.30 20.05
CA ALA A 316 -1.25 -8.16 18.84
C ALA A 316 -1.00 -6.69 18.49
N LYS A 317 0.09 -6.44 17.77
CA LYS A 317 0.41 -5.12 17.26
C LYS A 317 -0.22 -4.93 15.88
N LEU A 318 -1.15 -3.97 15.78
CA LEU A 318 -1.78 -3.55 14.54
C LEU A 318 -1.50 -2.07 14.29
N LEU A 319 -0.94 -1.74 13.13
CA LEU A 319 -0.65 -0.35 12.69
C LEU A 319 0.09 0.51 13.73
N GLY A 320 0.96 -0.13 14.51
CA GLY A 320 1.73 0.53 15.57
C GLY A 320 1.09 0.52 16.95
N PHE A 321 -0.19 0.19 17.08
CA PHE A 321 -0.93 0.05 18.34
C PHE A 321 -0.95 -1.40 18.81
N ILE A 322 -0.82 -1.66 20.13
CA ILE A 322 -0.99 -2.98 20.72
C ILE A 322 -2.45 -3.11 21.16
N CYS A 323 -3.20 -3.98 20.46
CA CYS A 323 -4.58 -4.31 20.80
C CYS A 323 -4.59 -5.54 21.71
N SER A 324 -5.20 -5.45 22.88
CA SER A 324 -5.50 -6.60 23.75
C SER A 324 -6.91 -7.13 23.48
N GLU A 325 -7.18 -8.36 23.84
CA GLU A 325 -8.48 -9.04 23.66
C GLU A 325 -9.65 -8.36 24.40
N THR A 326 -9.35 -7.54 25.41
CA THR A 326 -10.35 -6.74 26.14
C THR A 326 -10.36 -5.26 25.77
N LEU A 327 -9.64 -4.87 24.70
CA LEU A 327 -9.42 -3.49 24.25
C LEU A 327 -8.77 -2.60 25.32
N ASN A 328 -8.11 -3.18 26.33
CA ASN A 328 -7.39 -2.43 27.37
C ASN A 328 -6.09 -1.85 26.79
N PRO A 329 -5.84 -0.53 26.85
CA PRO A 329 -4.65 0.09 26.27
C PRO A 329 -3.38 -0.04 27.13
N SER A 330 -3.42 -0.66 28.32
CA SER A 330 -2.31 -0.68 29.26
C SER A 330 -1.00 -1.20 28.65
N GLU A 331 -1.04 -2.32 27.93
CA GLU A 331 0.16 -2.86 27.26
C GLU A 331 0.77 -1.88 26.24
N HIS A 332 -0.08 -1.16 25.50
CA HIS A 332 0.38 -0.15 24.56
C HIS A 332 1.01 1.04 25.29
N VAL A 333 0.38 1.54 26.35
CA VAL A 333 0.89 2.64 27.17
C VAL A 333 2.26 2.28 27.76
N ASP A 334 2.41 1.09 28.34
CA ASP A 334 3.68 0.60 28.88
C ASP A 334 4.77 0.52 27.81
N CYS A 335 4.41 0.05 26.61
CA CYS A 335 5.33 0.02 25.49
C CYS A 335 5.80 1.43 25.09
N VAL A 336 4.88 2.39 24.99
CA VAL A 336 5.19 3.79 24.64
C VAL A 336 6.06 4.44 25.75
N LEU A 337 5.73 4.26 27.02
CA LEU A 337 6.51 4.78 28.14
C LEU A 337 7.94 4.24 28.14
N ARG A 338 8.11 2.94 27.88
CA ARG A 338 9.43 2.32 27.76
C ARG A 338 10.25 2.96 26.64
N MET A 339 9.66 3.15 25.46
CA MET A 339 10.33 3.79 24.32
C MET A 339 10.67 5.26 24.62
N CYS A 340 9.79 6.00 25.28
CA CYS A 340 10.05 7.38 25.69
C CYS A 340 11.21 7.47 26.67
N ASN A 341 11.23 6.61 27.69
CA ASN A 341 12.31 6.57 28.69
C ASN A 341 13.67 6.25 28.05
N GLN A 342 13.72 5.31 27.11
CA GLN A 342 14.96 5.01 26.35
C GLN A 342 15.46 6.24 25.58
N ARG A 343 14.55 6.96 24.89
CA ARG A 343 14.91 8.16 24.13
C ARG A 343 15.35 9.31 25.02
N LEU A 344 14.65 9.53 26.15
CA LEU A 344 15.04 10.53 27.13
C LEU A 344 16.43 10.25 27.73
N TYR A 345 16.70 8.98 28.02
CA TYR A 345 18.04 8.58 28.48
C TYR A 345 19.12 8.93 27.45
N LEU A 346 18.90 8.60 26.17
CA LEU A 346 19.86 8.93 25.10
C LEU A 346 20.05 10.45 24.95
N LEU A 347 18.97 11.24 25.00
CA LEU A 347 19.03 12.69 24.95
C LEU A 347 19.83 13.27 26.13
N ASN A 348 19.64 12.73 27.34
CA ASN A 348 20.41 13.13 28.51
C ASN A 348 21.89 12.78 28.40
N GLN A 349 22.26 11.68 27.74
CA GLN A 349 23.67 11.36 27.45
C GLN A 349 24.28 12.36 26.47
N LEU A 350 23.57 12.69 25.39
CA LEU A 350 24.02 13.68 24.39
C LEU A 350 24.19 15.09 25.00
N LYS A 351 23.36 15.47 25.99
CA LYS A 351 23.49 16.76 26.67
C LYS A 351 24.76 16.86 27.55
N LYS A 352 25.34 15.73 27.98
CA LYS A 352 26.54 15.67 28.81
C LYS A 352 27.86 15.69 28.00
N GLN A 353 27.77 15.55 26.67
CA GLN A 353 28.86 15.75 25.70
C GLN A 353 28.89 17.20 25.20
#